data_9e0fbfc0bdabed82d11f3e121e592b1f
#
_entry.id   9e0fbfc0bdabed82d11f3e121e592b1f
#
_cell.length_a   1.000
_cell.length_b   1.000
_cell.length_c   1.000
_cell.angle_alpha   90.00
_cell.angle_beta   90.00
_cell.angle_gamma   90.00
#
_symmetry.space_group_name_H-M   'P 1'
#
loop_
_entity.id
_entity.type
_entity.pdbx_description
1 polymer ?
#
loop_
_entity_poly.entity_id
_entity_poly.type
_entity_poly.pdbx_seq_one_letter_code
_entity_poly.pdbx_strand_id
1 'polypeptide(L)' 'MQMTNEYINNELNKAQKLLWGGSETENIEAHNIIARLIKDREHLIQNS' A
#
# COMPACT_ATOMS: atom_id res chain seq x y z
N MET A 1 -12.25 5.54 6.95
CA MET A 1 -11.94 5.63 5.51
C MET A 1 -12.24 4.31 4.84
N GLN A 2 -13.06 4.34 3.79
CA GLN A 2 -13.38 3.12 3.06
C GLN A 2 -12.26 2.76 2.09
N MET A 3 -11.93 1.48 2.07
CA MET A 3 -10.90 0.96 1.18
C MET A 3 -11.52 0.54 -0.14
N THR A 4 -11.56 1.46 -1.10
CA THR A 4 -12.11 1.18 -2.42
C THR A 4 -11.06 0.55 -3.33
N ASN A 5 -11.51 -0.09 -4.42
CA ASN A 5 -10.60 -0.64 -5.41
C ASN A 5 -9.71 0.43 -6.02
N GLU A 6 -10.27 1.61 -6.24
CA GLU A 6 -9.50 2.73 -6.78
C GLU A 6 -8.39 3.16 -5.83
N TYR A 7 -8.70 3.26 -4.53
CA TYR A 7 -7.71 3.59 -3.52
C TYR A 7 -6.58 2.56 -3.50
N ILE A 8 -6.94 1.28 -3.48
CA ILE A 8 -5.96 0.21 -3.45
C ILE A 8 -5.06 0.26 -4.69
N ASN A 9 -5.65 0.43 -5.86
CA ASN A 9 -4.89 0.50 -7.12
C ASN A 9 -3.94 1.69 -7.13
N ASN A 10 -4.38 2.85 -6.64
CA ASN A 10 -3.53 4.04 -6.59
C ASN A 10 -2.34 3.83 -5.67
N GLU A 11 -2.56 3.22 -4.51
CA GLU A 11 -1.48 2.95 -3.56
C GLU A 11 -0.50 1.91 -4.09
N LEU A 12 -1.00 0.87 -4.74
CA LEU A 12 -0.14 -0.14 -5.35
C LEU A 12 0.70 0.45 -6.49
N ASN A 13 0.12 1.35 -7.28
CA ASN A 13 0.84 2.03 -8.34
C ASN A 13 1.97 2.90 -7.78
N LYS A 14 1.71 3.60 -6.68
CA LYS A 14 2.75 4.37 -6.00
C LYS A 14 3.89 3.48 -5.53
N ALA A 15 3.54 2.36 -4.91
CA ALA A 15 4.55 1.41 -4.42
C ALA A 15 5.40 0.87 -5.57
N GLN A 16 4.77 0.54 -6.69
CA GLN A 16 5.50 0.05 -7.86
C GLN A 16 6.48 1.08 -8.40
N LYS A 17 6.05 2.34 -8.50
CA LYS A 17 6.92 3.41 -8.97
C LYS A 17 8.11 3.62 -8.04
N LEU A 18 7.88 3.53 -6.74
CA LEU A 18 8.95 3.65 -5.75
C LEU A 18 9.96 2.50 -5.88
N LEU A 19 9.47 1.29 -6.11
CA LEU A 19 10.34 0.14 -6.31
C LEU A 19 11.17 0.28 -7.58
N TRP A 20 10.59 0.82 -8.65
CA TRP A 20 11.31 1.05 -9.90
C TRP A 20 12.40 2.11 -9.76
N GLY A 21 12.23 3.05 -8.83
CA GLY A 21 13.25 4.07 -8.56
C GLY A 21 14.55 3.49 -8.04
N GLY A 22 14.47 2.35 -7.35
CA GLY A 22 15.65 1.57 -6.96
C GLY A 22 16.46 2.11 -5.81
N SER A 23 16.08 3.23 -5.19
CA SER A 23 16.81 3.72 -4.02
C SER A 23 16.33 3.01 -2.76
N GLU A 24 17.20 2.98 -1.75
CA GLU A 24 16.87 2.34 -0.48
C GLU A 24 15.68 3.02 0.21
N THR A 25 15.67 4.35 0.19
CA THR A 25 14.58 5.13 0.77
C THR A 25 13.25 4.82 0.08
N GLU A 26 13.27 4.75 -1.25
CA GLU A 26 12.06 4.44 -2.02
C GLU A 26 11.56 3.03 -1.74
N ASN A 27 12.49 2.07 -1.58
CA ASN A 27 12.11 0.70 -1.24
C ASN A 27 11.44 0.63 0.13
N ILE A 28 11.95 1.38 1.11
CA ILE A 28 11.37 1.43 2.45
C ILE A 28 9.95 2.02 2.38
N GLU A 29 9.77 3.09 1.62
CA GLU A 29 8.45 3.71 1.47
C GLU A 29 7.46 2.75 0.80
N ALA A 30 7.90 2.02 -0.22
CA ALA A 30 7.05 1.04 -0.89
C ALA A 30 6.60 -0.05 0.08
N HIS A 31 7.51 -0.56 0.90
CA HIS A 31 7.18 -1.55 1.92
C HIS A 31 6.17 -1.00 2.92
N ASN A 32 6.34 0.25 3.32
CA ASN A 32 5.42 0.89 4.26
C ASN A 32 4.01 1.01 3.68
N ILE A 33 3.91 1.37 2.40
CA ILE A 33 2.62 1.46 1.72
C ILE A 33 1.94 0.10 1.68
N ILE A 34 2.67 -0.93 1.28
CA ILE A 34 2.14 -2.29 1.19
C ILE A 34 1.71 -2.80 2.56
N ALA A 35 2.54 -2.59 3.58
CA ALA A 35 2.22 -3.01 4.94
C ALA A 35 0.96 -2.34 5.46
N ARG A 36 0.78 -1.05 5.15
CA ARG A 36 -0.41 -0.32 5.54
C ARG A 36 -1.66 -0.89 4.88
N LEU A 37 -1.57 -1.20 3.59
CA LEU A 37 -2.69 -1.79 2.87
C LEU A 37 -3.09 -3.14 3.47
N ILE A 38 -2.12 -3.96 3.82
CA ILE A 38 -2.39 -5.26 4.44
C ILE A 38 -3.07 -5.08 5.79
N LYS A 39 -2.59 -4.16 6.61
CA LYS A 39 -3.19 -3.87 7.91
C LYS A 39 -4.62 -3.38 7.77
N ASP A 40 -4.86 -2.45 6.84
CA ASP A 40 -6.19 -1.91 6.63
C ASP A 40 -7.15 -3.00 6.18
N ARG A 41 -6.69 -3.89 5.31
CA ARG A 41 -7.49 -5.01 4.84
C ARG A 41 -7.85 -5.96 5.99
N GLU A 42 -6.88 -6.30 6.84
CA GLU A 42 -7.13 -7.17 7.98
C GLU A 42 -8.14 -6.56 8.94
N HIS A 43 -8.01 -5.25 9.17
CA HIS A 43 -8.92 -4.54 10.05
C HIS A 43 -10.36 -4.57 9.52
N LEU A 44 -10.54 -4.39 8.21
CA LEU A 44 -11.86 -4.47 7.58
C LEU A 44 -12.46 -5.86 7.70
N ILE A 45 -11.64 -6.90 7.52
CA ILE A 45 -12.11 -8.28 7.66
C ILE A 45 -12.57 -8.57 9.08
N GLN A 46 -11.84 -8.06 10.08
CA GLN A 46 -12.18 -8.28 11.48
C GLN A 46 -13.47 -7.57 11.89
N ASN A 47 -13.82 -6.48 11.23
CA ASN A 47 -14.98 -5.67 11.55
C ASN A 47 -16.22 -6.02 10.74
N SER A 48 -16.12 -6.93 9.80
CA SER A 48 -17.24 -7.33 8.94
C SER A 48 -18.05 -8.48 9.49
#